data_e48f20686e0418e077206b6abcbbd02b
#
_entry.id   e48f20686e0418e077206b6abcbbd02b
#
_cell.length_a   1.000
_cell.length_b   1.000
_cell.length_c   1.000
_cell.angle_alpha   90.00
_cell.angle_beta   90.00
_cell.angle_gamma   90.00
#
_symmetry.space_group_name_H-M   'P 1'
#
loop_
_entity.id
_entity.type
_entity.pdbx_description
1 polymer ?
#
loop_
_entity_poly.entity_id
_entity_poly.type
_entity_poly.pdbx_seq_one_letter_code
_entity_poly.pdbx_strand_id
1 'polypeptide(L)'
;MRPGEAESSGAVIAELMREALSNAGILDAVPAMLYGGFAGVGREEERRDLETELYRLEVADEIIVDSDAAIALADAFDGGAGIIVIAGTGSIAYGRGIDGSLARCGGWGTVFGDEGSGAWIGRRALGIVAAAADGRESATALTGAILTAAEVNTVEDLVPWAIAAETTEVAALAPVVIATAAAGDARANALLSLAAEELVVHVRALALRLFGDERASIPVAFSGGLLQKGSLLRKKLEQRTRSAVPGAQIKSVEIIPARGAVRSALRRIRLPSAP
;
A
#
# COMPACT_ATOMS: atom_id res chain seq x y z
N MET A 1 -1.81 -8.90 -9.02
CA MET A 1 -1.81 -9.72 -10.26
C MET A 1 -0.39 -9.74 -10.81
N ARG A 2 0.11 -10.86 -11.27
CA ARG A 2 1.40 -10.95 -11.98
C ARG A 2 1.13 -10.89 -13.49
N PRO A 3 2.10 -10.50 -14.32
CA PRO A 3 1.92 -10.57 -15.78
C PRO A 3 1.48 -11.95 -16.23
N GLY A 4 0.43 -12.03 -17.07
CA GLY A 4 -0.13 -13.29 -17.57
C GLY A 4 -1.19 -13.97 -16.66
N GLU A 5 -1.57 -13.36 -15.54
CA GLU A 5 -2.60 -13.91 -14.62
C GLU A 5 -4.01 -13.31 -14.83
N ALA A 6 -4.25 -12.60 -15.95
CA ALA A 6 -5.54 -11.93 -16.20
C ALA A 6 -6.71 -12.93 -16.22
N GLU A 7 -6.54 -14.08 -16.88
CA GLU A 7 -7.58 -15.12 -16.99
C GLU A 7 -7.96 -15.70 -15.62
N SER A 8 -6.98 -16.11 -14.83
CA SER A 8 -7.23 -16.66 -13.47
C SER A 8 -7.81 -15.62 -12.53
N SER A 9 -7.33 -14.38 -12.59
CA SER A 9 -7.85 -13.27 -11.80
C SER A 9 -9.28 -12.91 -12.22
N GLY A 10 -9.57 -12.88 -13.52
CA GLY A 10 -10.89 -12.62 -14.06
C GLY A 10 -11.92 -13.67 -13.61
N ALA A 11 -11.54 -14.94 -13.61
CA ALA A 11 -12.41 -16.03 -13.15
C ALA A 11 -12.77 -15.87 -11.66
N VAL A 12 -11.81 -15.55 -10.81
CA VAL A 12 -12.05 -15.29 -9.38
C VAL A 12 -12.98 -14.09 -9.18
N ILE A 13 -12.75 -12.98 -9.91
CA ILE A 13 -13.58 -11.78 -9.83
C ILE A 13 -15.02 -12.09 -10.25
N ALA A 14 -15.20 -12.85 -11.36
CA ALA A 14 -16.52 -13.24 -11.83
C ALA A 14 -17.27 -14.13 -10.83
N GLU A 15 -16.56 -15.00 -10.11
CA GLU A 15 -17.15 -15.81 -9.05
C GLU A 15 -17.59 -14.97 -7.85
N LEU A 16 -16.72 -14.07 -7.39
CA LEU A 16 -17.04 -13.13 -6.30
C LEU A 16 -18.24 -12.22 -6.65
N MET A 17 -18.33 -11.77 -7.91
CA MET A 17 -19.47 -10.98 -8.36
C MET A 17 -20.78 -11.80 -8.32
N ARG A 18 -20.77 -13.04 -8.80
CA ARG A 18 -21.95 -13.92 -8.73
C ARG A 18 -22.37 -14.19 -7.28
N GLU A 19 -21.42 -14.45 -6.40
CA GLU A 19 -21.68 -14.62 -4.97
C GLU A 19 -22.28 -13.35 -4.35
N ALA A 20 -21.73 -12.17 -4.63
CA ALA A 20 -22.24 -10.90 -4.14
C ALA A 20 -23.67 -10.62 -4.60
N LEU A 21 -23.98 -10.87 -5.87
CA LEU A 21 -25.33 -10.73 -6.42
C LEU A 21 -26.30 -11.71 -5.79
N SER A 22 -25.91 -12.97 -5.64
CA SER A 22 -26.71 -14.00 -4.96
C SER A 22 -27.04 -13.62 -3.51
N ASN A 23 -26.03 -13.14 -2.78
CA ASN A 23 -26.21 -12.68 -1.39
C ASN A 23 -27.12 -11.45 -1.29
N ALA A 24 -27.19 -10.63 -2.33
CA ALA A 24 -28.12 -9.52 -2.45
C ALA A 24 -29.52 -9.91 -2.94
N GLY A 25 -29.78 -11.19 -3.23
CA GLY A 25 -31.05 -11.68 -3.78
C GLY A 25 -31.28 -11.31 -5.26
N ILE A 26 -30.21 -10.98 -5.98
CA ILE A 26 -30.25 -10.59 -7.41
C ILE A 26 -29.69 -11.76 -8.22
N LEU A 27 -30.56 -12.59 -8.80
CA LEU A 27 -30.14 -13.86 -9.38
C LEU A 27 -29.87 -13.81 -10.88
N ASP A 28 -30.51 -12.91 -11.64
CA ASP A 28 -30.48 -12.92 -13.12
C ASP A 28 -30.20 -11.52 -13.72
N ALA A 29 -29.49 -10.64 -13.01
CA ALA A 29 -29.17 -9.32 -13.51
C ALA A 29 -27.67 -9.15 -13.75
N VAL A 30 -27.31 -8.56 -14.88
CA VAL A 30 -25.96 -8.06 -15.14
C VAL A 30 -25.84 -6.69 -14.48
N PRO A 31 -24.83 -6.45 -13.63
CA PRO A 31 -24.59 -5.14 -13.06
C PRO A 31 -24.29 -4.08 -14.11
N ALA A 32 -24.86 -2.89 -13.98
CA ALA A 32 -24.58 -1.80 -14.90
C ALA A 32 -23.09 -1.38 -14.92
N MET A 33 -22.36 -1.60 -13.81
CA MET A 33 -20.95 -1.25 -13.71
C MET A 33 -20.20 -2.11 -12.69
N LEU A 34 -19.00 -2.56 -13.07
CA LEU A 34 -17.94 -3.02 -12.20
C LEU A 34 -16.84 -1.94 -12.15
N TYR A 35 -16.61 -1.35 -10.97
CA TYR A 35 -15.43 -0.53 -10.72
C TYR A 35 -14.55 -1.26 -9.71
N GLY A 36 -13.41 -1.79 -10.15
CA GLY A 36 -12.51 -2.59 -9.32
C GLY A 36 -11.14 -1.96 -9.17
N GLY A 37 -10.56 -2.07 -7.96
CA GLY A 37 -9.17 -1.70 -7.69
C GLY A 37 -8.37 -2.93 -7.29
N PHE A 38 -7.32 -3.23 -8.05
CA PHE A 38 -6.56 -4.46 -7.91
C PHE A 38 -5.07 -4.19 -7.72
N ALA A 39 -4.43 -4.98 -6.85
CA ALA A 39 -2.97 -4.98 -6.73
C ALA A 39 -2.35 -5.60 -8.00
N GLY A 40 -1.23 -5.02 -8.46
CA GLY A 40 -0.52 -5.54 -9.63
C GLY A 40 -1.09 -5.12 -10.99
N VAL A 41 -2.02 -4.16 -11.03
CA VAL A 41 -2.51 -3.55 -12.28
C VAL A 41 -1.97 -2.12 -12.46
N GLY A 42 -0.76 -1.89 -12.02
CA GLY A 42 -0.12 -0.57 -12.07
C GLY A 42 0.25 -0.09 -13.47
N ARG A 43 0.36 -1.01 -14.43
CA ARG A 43 0.67 -0.72 -15.82
C ARG A 43 -0.58 -0.79 -16.68
N GLU A 44 -0.59 -0.02 -17.75
CA GLU A 44 -1.71 0.07 -18.68
C GLU A 44 -2.04 -1.26 -19.35
N GLU A 45 -1.03 -2.05 -19.71
CA GLU A 45 -1.17 -3.36 -20.32
C GLU A 45 -1.90 -4.32 -19.37
N GLU A 46 -1.46 -4.41 -18.12
CA GLU A 46 -2.07 -5.28 -17.09
C GLU A 46 -3.54 -4.92 -16.84
N ARG A 47 -3.88 -3.63 -16.88
CA ARG A 47 -5.28 -3.18 -16.76
C ARG A 47 -6.13 -3.60 -17.93
N ARG A 48 -5.65 -3.39 -19.17
CA ARG A 48 -6.37 -3.76 -20.38
C ARG A 48 -6.59 -5.26 -20.51
N ASP A 49 -5.60 -6.05 -20.15
CA ASP A 49 -5.71 -7.51 -20.17
C ASP A 49 -6.81 -7.98 -19.21
N LEU A 50 -6.84 -7.45 -17.98
CA LEU A 50 -7.88 -7.78 -17.02
C LEU A 50 -9.26 -7.25 -17.44
N GLU A 51 -9.36 -6.03 -17.95
CA GLU A 51 -10.62 -5.48 -18.49
C GLU A 51 -11.16 -6.33 -19.62
N THR A 52 -10.31 -6.72 -20.57
CA THR A 52 -10.66 -7.57 -21.70
C THR A 52 -11.22 -8.91 -21.22
N GLU A 53 -10.57 -9.53 -20.25
CA GLU A 53 -11.01 -10.80 -19.69
C GLU A 53 -12.36 -10.66 -18.95
N LEU A 54 -12.54 -9.60 -18.17
CA LEU A 54 -13.78 -9.35 -17.45
C LEU A 54 -14.96 -9.07 -18.41
N TYR A 55 -14.73 -8.36 -19.54
CA TYR A 55 -15.73 -8.22 -20.61
C TYR A 55 -16.05 -9.55 -21.27
N ARG A 56 -15.06 -10.42 -21.51
CA ARG A 56 -15.27 -11.77 -22.04
C ARG A 56 -16.15 -12.62 -21.11
N LEU A 57 -16.05 -12.40 -19.80
CA LEU A 57 -16.84 -13.11 -18.79
C LEU A 57 -18.20 -12.44 -18.49
N GLU A 58 -18.53 -11.36 -19.20
CA GLU A 58 -19.80 -10.63 -19.10
C GLU A 58 -20.20 -10.27 -17.66
N VAL A 59 -19.21 -9.84 -16.82
CA VAL A 59 -19.42 -9.59 -15.39
C VAL A 59 -20.21 -8.30 -15.11
N ALA A 60 -20.21 -7.34 -16.05
CA ALA A 60 -20.97 -6.07 -15.97
C ALA A 60 -21.06 -5.43 -17.36
N ASP A 61 -22.03 -4.51 -17.54
CA ASP A 61 -22.18 -3.74 -18.79
C ASP A 61 -21.00 -2.77 -19.02
N GLU A 62 -20.56 -2.09 -17.98
CA GLU A 62 -19.36 -1.22 -17.98
C GLU A 62 -18.34 -1.73 -16.98
N ILE A 63 -17.09 -1.83 -17.38
CA ILE A 63 -16.00 -2.36 -16.56
C ILE A 63 -14.88 -1.35 -16.49
N ILE A 64 -14.43 -1.04 -15.28
CA ILE A 64 -13.28 -0.17 -15.01
C ILE A 64 -12.35 -0.89 -14.04
N VAL A 65 -11.13 -1.11 -14.49
CA VAL A 65 -10.04 -1.63 -13.70
C VAL A 65 -9.10 -0.50 -13.31
N ASP A 66 -8.88 -0.32 -12.02
CA ASP A 66 -7.94 0.67 -11.47
C ASP A 66 -7.01 -0.01 -10.46
N SER A 67 -6.03 0.73 -9.92
CA SER A 67 -5.19 0.23 -8.84
C SER A 67 -5.91 0.27 -7.49
N ASP A 68 -5.48 -0.59 -6.58
CA ASP A 68 -5.89 -0.58 -5.17
C ASP A 68 -5.62 0.79 -4.50
N ALA A 69 -4.50 1.44 -4.87
CA ALA A 69 -4.16 2.78 -4.41
C ALA A 69 -5.15 3.85 -4.92
N ALA A 70 -5.66 3.72 -6.15
CA ALA A 70 -6.59 4.67 -6.72
C ALA A 70 -7.95 4.64 -6.02
N ILE A 71 -8.48 3.44 -5.74
CA ILE A 71 -9.75 3.31 -5.01
C ILE A 71 -9.60 3.72 -3.53
N ALA A 72 -8.43 3.49 -2.92
CA ALA A 72 -8.13 3.97 -1.58
C ALA A 72 -8.04 5.51 -1.53
N LEU A 73 -7.41 6.14 -2.53
CA LEU A 73 -7.38 7.60 -2.69
C LEU A 73 -8.80 8.17 -2.85
N ALA A 74 -9.63 7.52 -3.69
CA ALA A 74 -11.01 7.94 -3.91
C ALA A 74 -11.84 7.92 -2.62
N ASP A 75 -11.64 6.92 -1.75
CA ASP A 75 -12.30 6.85 -0.45
C ASP A 75 -11.77 7.90 0.53
N ALA A 76 -10.45 8.08 0.60
CA ALA A 76 -9.81 8.99 1.55
C ALA A 76 -10.25 10.46 1.36
N PHE A 77 -10.50 10.90 0.12
CA PHE A 77 -10.76 12.30 -0.22
C PHE A 77 -12.06 12.50 -1.00
N ASP A 78 -12.92 11.50 -1.02
CA ASP A 78 -14.20 11.55 -1.75
C ASP A 78 -14.04 11.96 -3.23
N GLY A 79 -12.95 11.50 -3.88
CA GLY A 79 -12.57 11.83 -5.25
C GLY A 79 -11.98 13.24 -5.42
N GLY A 80 -11.77 13.99 -4.36
CA GLY A 80 -11.07 15.29 -4.36
C GLY A 80 -9.55 15.16 -4.37
N ALA A 81 -8.87 16.32 -4.33
CA ALA A 81 -7.41 16.41 -4.28
C ALA A 81 -6.85 15.91 -2.94
N GLY A 82 -5.68 15.29 -2.98
CA GLY A 82 -4.97 14.81 -1.79
C GLY A 82 -3.92 13.76 -2.12
N ILE A 83 -3.17 13.35 -1.10
CA ILE A 83 -2.11 12.34 -1.19
C ILE A 83 -2.40 11.23 -0.17
N ILE A 84 -2.42 9.98 -0.63
CA ILE A 84 -2.48 8.80 0.24
C ILE A 84 -1.13 8.11 0.24
N VAL A 85 -0.67 7.69 1.42
CA VAL A 85 0.49 6.79 1.58
C VAL A 85 -0.03 5.46 2.08
N ILE A 86 0.32 4.41 1.40
CA ILE A 86 -0.04 3.03 1.75
C ILE A 86 1.24 2.27 2.07
N ALA A 87 1.31 1.65 3.25
CA ALA A 87 2.40 0.77 3.62
C ALA A 87 1.87 -0.50 4.29
N GLY A 88 2.14 -1.60 3.64
CA GLY A 88 1.87 -2.97 4.03
C GLY A 88 3.07 -3.84 3.69
N THR A 89 2.90 -4.95 2.97
CA THR A 89 3.99 -5.74 2.40
C THR A 89 4.88 -4.90 1.50
N GLY A 90 4.30 -4.13 0.59
CA GLY A 90 4.95 -3.07 -0.21
C GLY A 90 4.56 -1.67 0.28
N SER A 91 5.03 -0.64 -0.43
CA SER A 91 4.64 0.75 -0.16
C SER A 91 4.48 1.57 -1.43
N ILE A 92 3.55 2.53 -1.39
CA ILE A 92 3.30 3.47 -2.46
C ILE A 92 2.70 4.75 -1.90
N ALA A 93 3.03 5.89 -2.49
CA ALA A 93 2.27 7.11 -2.35
C ALA A 93 1.53 7.40 -3.67
N TYR A 94 0.26 7.76 -3.58
CA TYR A 94 -0.59 8.08 -4.72
C TYR A 94 -1.37 9.35 -4.45
N GLY A 95 -1.52 10.21 -5.45
CA GLY A 95 -2.15 11.50 -5.23
C GLY A 95 -2.92 12.01 -6.42
N ARG A 96 -3.85 12.93 -6.11
CA ARG A 96 -4.62 13.72 -7.08
C ARG A 96 -4.41 15.19 -6.83
N GLY A 97 -4.03 15.92 -7.87
CA GLY A 97 -3.91 17.38 -7.86
C GLY A 97 -5.28 18.08 -7.88
N ILE A 98 -5.25 19.39 -7.66
CA ILE A 98 -6.46 20.26 -7.72
C ILE A 98 -7.05 20.27 -9.14
N ASP A 99 -6.20 20.14 -10.15
CA ASP A 99 -6.56 20.04 -11.57
C ASP A 99 -7.06 18.66 -11.99
N GLY A 100 -7.11 17.71 -11.06
CA GLY A 100 -7.50 16.31 -11.30
C GLY A 100 -6.37 15.41 -11.80
N SER A 101 -5.17 15.95 -12.04
CA SER A 101 -4.00 15.16 -12.44
C SER A 101 -3.68 14.08 -11.38
N LEU A 102 -3.28 12.90 -11.84
CA LEU A 102 -2.92 11.78 -10.99
C LEU A 102 -1.41 11.53 -11.05
N ALA A 103 -0.82 11.22 -9.91
CA ALA A 103 0.58 10.83 -9.85
C ALA A 103 0.84 9.80 -8.75
N ARG A 104 1.86 8.96 -8.97
CA ARG A 104 2.42 8.06 -7.96
C ARG A 104 3.87 8.38 -7.66
N CYS A 105 4.30 8.03 -6.45
CA CYS A 105 5.70 7.99 -6.04
C CYS A 105 5.94 6.70 -5.26
N GLY A 106 7.05 6.01 -5.51
CA GLY A 106 7.29 4.67 -5.00
C GLY A 106 6.44 3.60 -5.69
N GLY A 107 6.26 2.44 -5.05
CA GLY A 107 5.54 1.31 -5.62
C GLY A 107 6.26 0.66 -6.80
N TRP A 108 7.59 0.60 -6.74
CA TRP A 108 8.43 0.00 -7.78
C TRP A 108 8.70 -1.49 -7.56
N GLY A 109 8.10 -2.04 -6.51
CA GLY A 109 8.30 -3.43 -6.11
C GLY A 109 9.46 -3.61 -5.15
N THR A 110 9.47 -4.75 -4.48
CA THR A 110 10.33 -5.00 -3.33
C THR A 110 11.80 -5.22 -3.65
N VAL A 111 12.17 -5.37 -4.93
CA VAL A 111 13.57 -5.61 -5.33
C VAL A 111 14.41 -4.33 -5.21
N PHE A 112 13.88 -3.19 -5.66
CA PHE A 112 14.62 -1.91 -5.69
C PHE A 112 13.77 -0.68 -5.29
N GLY A 113 12.60 -0.91 -4.73
CA GLY A 113 11.67 0.11 -4.26
C GLY A 113 10.96 -0.32 -2.99
N ASP A 114 9.70 0.13 -2.85
CA ASP A 114 8.82 -0.10 -1.71
C ASP A 114 9.46 0.34 -0.38
N GLU A 115 10.15 1.48 -0.40
CA GLU A 115 10.84 2.05 0.73
C GLU A 115 9.87 2.33 1.88
N GLY A 116 10.27 1.95 3.09
CA GLY A 116 9.42 2.08 4.28
C GLY A 116 8.31 1.04 4.43
N SER A 117 8.23 0.05 3.51
CA SER A 117 7.31 -1.08 3.57
C SER A 117 7.74 -2.16 4.56
N GLY A 118 6.87 -3.15 4.77
CA GLY A 118 7.17 -4.33 5.58
C GLY A 118 8.36 -5.12 5.06
N ALA A 119 8.39 -5.39 3.76
CA ALA A 119 9.49 -6.12 3.15
C ALA A 119 10.81 -5.34 3.21
N TRP A 120 10.76 -4.02 3.06
CA TRP A 120 11.93 -3.15 3.18
C TRP A 120 12.45 -3.12 4.64
N ILE A 121 11.55 -2.96 5.63
CA ILE A 121 11.89 -2.98 7.05
C ILE A 121 12.46 -4.35 7.44
N GLY A 122 11.81 -5.44 7.02
CA GLY A 122 12.25 -6.81 7.32
C GLY A 122 13.67 -7.10 6.80
N ARG A 123 13.95 -6.77 5.53
CA ARG A 123 15.31 -6.93 4.97
C ARG A 123 16.37 -6.13 5.72
N ARG A 124 16.06 -4.89 6.10
CA ARG A 124 16.99 -4.07 6.88
C ARG A 124 17.18 -4.60 8.30
N ALA A 125 16.14 -5.16 8.91
CA ALA A 125 16.26 -5.80 10.21
C ALA A 125 17.19 -7.01 10.18
N LEU A 126 17.10 -7.87 9.15
CA LEU A 126 18.04 -8.97 8.94
C LEU A 126 19.48 -8.46 8.83
N GLY A 127 19.71 -7.38 8.08
CA GLY A 127 21.02 -6.74 7.97
C GLY A 127 21.56 -6.19 9.31
N ILE A 128 20.69 -5.63 10.15
CA ILE A 128 21.06 -5.15 11.50
C ILE A 128 21.45 -6.34 12.39
N VAL A 129 20.69 -7.42 12.35
CA VAL A 129 20.99 -8.64 13.12
C VAL A 129 22.34 -9.24 12.73
N ALA A 130 22.60 -9.35 11.41
CA ALA A 130 23.87 -9.83 10.90
C ALA A 130 25.04 -8.91 11.32
N ALA A 131 24.88 -7.58 11.25
CA ALA A 131 25.90 -6.63 11.66
C ALA A 131 26.20 -6.69 13.17
N ALA A 132 25.18 -6.94 14.00
CA ALA A 132 25.36 -7.13 15.44
C ALA A 132 26.11 -8.45 15.74
N ALA A 133 25.81 -9.53 15.02
CA ALA A 133 26.49 -10.82 15.16
C ALA A 133 27.99 -10.73 14.77
N ASP A 134 28.30 -9.96 13.72
CA ASP A 134 29.69 -9.68 13.28
C ASP A 134 30.46 -8.74 14.25
N GLY A 135 29.80 -8.11 15.21
CA GLY A 135 30.39 -7.07 16.06
C GLY A 135 30.63 -5.74 15.33
N ARG A 136 30.11 -5.53 14.12
CA ARG A 136 30.13 -4.26 13.39
C ARG A 136 29.16 -3.22 13.98
N GLU A 137 28.17 -3.69 14.71
CA GLU A 137 27.13 -2.92 15.35
C GLU A 137 26.94 -3.37 16.80
N SER A 138 26.36 -2.50 17.64
CA SER A 138 26.05 -2.86 19.02
C SER A 138 25.00 -3.95 19.11
N ALA A 139 25.04 -4.75 20.18
CA ALA A 139 24.00 -5.71 20.47
C ALA A 139 22.61 -5.08 20.48
N THR A 140 21.62 -5.80 19.98
CA THR A 140 20.24 -5.33 19.83
C THR A 140 19.25 -6.44 20.23
N ALA A 141 18.13 -6.07 20.82
CA ALA A 141 17.04 -7.00 21.12
C ALA A 141 16.38 -7.55 19.84
N LEU A 142 16.59 -6.89 18.67
CA LEU A 142 16.13 -7.39 17.38
C LEU A 142 16.65 -8.80 17.09
N THR A 143 17.88 -9.13 17.50
CA THR A 143 18.46 -10.46 17.23
C THR A 143 17.55 -11.57 17.76
N GLY A 144 17.25 -11.58 19.05
CA GLY A 144 16.37 -12.61 19.63
C GLY A 144 14.94 -12.56 19.09
N ALA A 145 14.41 -11.34 18.86
CA ALA A 145 13.05 -11.17 18.35
C ALA A 145 12.90 -11.70 16.89
N ILE A 146 13.88 -11.45 16.02
CA ILE A 146 13.88 -11.93 14.64
C ILE A 146 14.10 -13.44 14.58
N LEU A 147 15.03 -14.00 15.37
CA LEU A 147 15.24 -15.46 15.45
C LEU A 147 13.95 -16.17 15.87
N THR A 148 13.27 -15.65 16.88
CA THR A 148 11.98 -16.20 17.33
C THR A 148 10.92 -16.13 16.24
N ALA A 149 10.81 -15.00 15.52
CA ALA A 149 9.80 -14.80 14.47
C ALA A 149 10.07 -15.64 13.22
N ALA A 150 11.33 -15.93 12.91
CA ALA A 150 11.74 -16.79 11.81
C ALA A 150 11.78 -18.28 12.20
N GLU A 151 11.51 -18.60 13.47
CA GLU A 151 11.57 -19.96 14.03
C GLU A 151 12.93 -20.65 13.82
N VAL A 152 14.02 -19.88 13.95
CA VAL A 152 15.40 -20.39 13.83
C VAL A 152 16.19 -20.16 15.12
N ASN A 153 17.28 -20.91 15.32
CA ASN A 153 18.01 -20.88 16.59
C ASN A 153 19.27 -20.01 16.55
N THR A 154 19.87 -19.81 15.38
CA THR A 154 21.11 -19.06 15.21
C THR A 154 21.00 -18.01 14.13
N VAL A 155 21.90 -17.02 14.14
CA VAL A 155 21.93 -15.98 13.09
C VAL A 155 22.33 -16.59 11.74
N GLU A 156 23.16 -17.62 11.74
CA GLU A 156 23.57 -18.36 10.55
C GLU A 156 22.36 -19.04 9.87
N ASP A 157 21.38 -19.52 10.64
CA ASP A 157 20.17 -20.14 10.11
C ASP A 157 19.24 -19.13 9.42
N LEU A 158 19.39 -17.82 9.70
CA LEU A 158 18.64 -16.77 8.98
C LEU A 158 19.05 -16.68 7.51
N VAL A 159 20.25 -17.13 7.12
CA VAL A 159 20.69 -17.05 5.71
C VAL A 159 19.85 -17.96 4.83
N PRO A 160 19.77 -19.29 5.07
CA PRO A 160 18.91 -20.14 4.25
C PRO A 160 17.42 -19.78 4.40
N TRP A 161 16.97 -19.34 5.58
CA TRP A 161 15.61 -18.85 5.78
C TRP A 161 15.32 -17.66 4.85
N ALA A 162 16.15 -16.62 4.84
CA ALA A 162 15.96 -15.42 4.04
C ALA A 162 16.03 -15.65 2.52
N ILE A 163 16.79 -16.68 2.08
CA ILE A 163 16.86 -17.10 0.68
C ILE A 163 15.57 -17.79 0.25
N ALA A 164 14.97 -18.59 1.12
CA ALA A 164 13.74 -19.34 0.83
C ALA A 164 12.47 -18.53 1.07
N ALA A 165 12.53 -17.52 1.95
CA ALA A 165 11.38 -16.75 2.39
C ALA A 165 10.71 -15.98 1.26
N GLU A 166 9.40 -16.06 1.19
CA GLU A 166 8.61 -15.19 0.32
C GLU A 166 8.62 -13.74 0.84
N THR A 167 8.30 -12.81 -0.05
CA THR A 167 8.23 -11.37 0.30
C THR A 167 7.29 -11.10 1.48
N THR A 168 6.21 -11.83 1.59
CA THR A 168 5.22 -11.74 2.69
C THR A 168 5.80 -12.18 4.02
N GLU A 169 6.64 -13.21 4.04
CA GLU A 169 7.31 -13.70 5.24
C GLU A 169 8.36 -12.68 5.72
N VAL A 170 9.14 -12.13 4.79
CA VAL A 170 10.08 -11.04 5.12
C VAL A 170 9.33 -9.81 5.65
N ALA A 171 8.19 -9.46 5.06
CA ALA A 171 7.37 -8.35 5.51
C ALA A 171 6.74 -8.58 6.90
N ALA A 172 6.49 -9.83 7.27
CA ALA A 172 5.99 -10.21 8.60
C ALA A 172 6.99 -9.91 9.73
N LEU A 173 8.25 -9.65 9.43
CA LEU A 173 9.24 -9.18 10.40
C LEU A 173 9.02 -7.71 10.82
N ALA A 174 8.32 -6.89 10.03
CA ALA A 174 8.11 -5.48 10.35
C ALA A 174 7.31 -5.24 11.64
N PRO A 175 6.22 -5.96 11.95
CA PRO A 175 5.56 -5.89 13.25
C PRO A 175 6.50 -6.21 14.42
N VAL A 176 7.43 -7.16 14.24
CA VAL A 176 8.44 -7.52 15.26
C VAL A 176 9.38 -6.34 15.51
N VAL A 177 9.84 -5.69 14.45
CA VAL A 177 10.66 -4.45 14.55
C VAL A 177 9.91 -3.35 15.28
N ILE A 178 8.62 -3.15 14.96
CA ILE A 178 7.77 -2.14 15.60
C ILE A 178 7.62 -2.43 17.10
N ALA A 179 7.39 -3.69 17.48
CA ALA A 179 7.26 -4.09 18.87
C ALA A 179 8.58 -3.91 19.63
N THR A 180 9.71 -4.32 19.05
CA THR A 180 11.05 -4.18 19.63
C THR A 180 11.43 -2.70 19.80
N ALA A 181 11.08 -1.84 18.84
CA ALA A 181 11.26 -0.41 18.94
C ALA A 181 10.40 0.20 20.05
N ALA A 182 9.15 -0.25 20.18
CA ALA A 182 8.25 0.19 21.26
C ALA A 182 8.75 -0.23 22.66
N ALA A 183 9.49 -1.34 22.74
CA ALA A 183 10.17 -1.80 23.96
C ALA A 183 11.47 -1.01 24.27
N GLY A 184 11.86 -0.06 23.41
CA GLY A 184 12.97 0.86 23.66
C GLY A 184 14.28 0.50 22.97
N ASP A 185 14.32 -0.53 22.10
CA ASP A 185 15.53 -0.87 21.34
C ASP A 185 15.92 0.27 20.39
N ALA A 186 17.17 0.75 20.52
CA ALA A 186 17.65 1.92 19.79
C ALA A 186 17.78 1.63 18.26
N ARG A 187 18.21 0.41 17.88
CA ARG A 187 18.38 0.02 16.49
C ARG A 187 17.04 -0.13 15.77
N ALA A 188 16.08 -0.79 16.40
CA ALA A 188 14.72 -0.86 15.90
C ALA A 188 14.08 0.52 15.75
N ASN A 189 14.28 1.41 16.72
CA ASN A 189 13.80 2.80 16.64
C ASN A 189 14.45 3.60 15.50
N ALA A 190 15.75 3.43 15.27
CA ALA A 190 16.47 4.06 14.18
C ALA A 190 15.94 3.56 12.83
N LEU A 191 15.72 2.24 12.68
CA LEU A 191 15.17 1.65 11.48
C LEU A 191 13.76 2.19 11.16
N LEU A 192 12.88 2.29 12.16
CA LEU A 192 11.55 2.88 11.96
C LEU A 192 11.60 4.37 11.62
N SER A 193 12.58 5.10 12.15
CA SER A 193 12.77 6.51 11.81
C SER A 193 13.20 6.65 10.35
N LEU A 194 14.10 5.79 9.88
CA LEU A 194 14.52 5.74 8.48
C LEU A 194 13.34 5.37 7.57
N ALA A 195 12.54 4.35 7.94
CA ALA A 195 11.34 3.97 7.19
C ALA A 195 10.34 5.14 7.06
N ALA A 196 10.15 5.91 8.13
CA ALA A 196 9.29 7.10 8.09
C ALA A 196 9.86 8.20 7.19
N GLU A 197 11.18 8.41 7.17
CA GLU A 197 11.84 9.38 6.26
C GLU A 197 11.63 9.01 4.80
N GLU A 198 11.81 7.74 4.44
CA GLU A 198 11.59 7.26 3.07
C GLU A 198 10.15 7.54 2.61
N LEU A 199 9.16 7.22 3.46
CA LEU A 199 7.76 7.48 3.14
C LEU A 199 7.45 8.99 3.03
N VAL A 200 8.11 9.84 3.82
CA VAL A 200 7.96 11.31 3.74
C VAL A 200 8.52 11.86 2.44
N VAL A 201 9.63 11.33 1.95
CA VAL A 201 10.19 11.72 0.64
C VAL A 201 9.15 11.51 -0.48
N HIS A 202 8.38 10.41 -0.44
CA HIS A 202 7.29 10.17 -1.39
C HIS A 202 6.18 11.23 -1.29
N VAL A 203 5.75 11.59 -0.07
CA VAL A 203 4.75 12.65 0.14
C VAL A 203 5.25 13.98 -0.41
N ARG A 204 6.50 14.34 -0.12
CA ARG A 204 7.12 15.58 -0.57
C ARG A 204 7.21 15.66 -2.09
N ALA A 205 7.62 14.59 -2.74
CA ALA A 205 7.69 14.51 -4.20
C ALA A 205 6.31 14.75 -4.86
N LEU A 206 5.25 14.14 -4.29
CA LEU A 206 3.89 14.34 -4.79
C LEU A 206 3.34 15.73 -4.44
N ALA A 207 3.68 16.28 -3.28
CA ALA A 207 3.30 17.65 -2.92
C ALA A 207 3.81 18.66 -3.95
N LEU A 208 5.08 18.59 -4.30
CA LEU A 208 5.68 19.45 -5.33
C LEU A 208 5.07 19.21 -6.71
N ARG A 209 4.88 17.94 -7.10
CA ARG A 209 4.39 17.58 -8.43
C ARG A 209 2.93 17.94 -8.66
N LEU A 210 2.06 17.77 -7.65
CA LEU A 210 0.61 17.91 -7.78
C LEU A 210 0.05 19.24 -7.26
N PHE A 211 0.78 19.88 -6.35
CA PHE A 211 0.33 21.12 -5.71
C PHE A 211 1.30 22.31 -5.96
N GLY A 212 2.45 22.04 -6.56
CA GLY A 212 3.46 23.04 -6.90
C GLY A 212 4.25 23.62 -5.72
N ASP A 213 3.76 23.47 -4.48
CA ASP A 213 4.39 23.97 -3.26
C ASP A 213 4.06 23.05 -2.07
N GLU A 214 5.05 22.74 -1.25
CA GLU A 214 4.93 21.99 0.01
C GLU A 214 4.12 22.75 1.09
N ARG A 215 3.92 24.07 0.92
CA ARG A 215 3.14 24.93 1.82
C ARG A 215 1.68 25.06 1.41
N ALA A 216 1.31 24.60 0.23
CA ALA A 216 -0.09 24.52 -0.18
C ALA A 216 -0.87 23.66 0.81
N SER A 217 -2.18 23.91 0.96
CA SER A 217 -3.03 23.05 1.79
C SER A 217 -3.22 21.70 1.11
N ILE A 218 -2.49 20.68 1.59
CA ILE A 218 -2.40 19.35 0.99
C ILE A 218 -3.06 18.33 1.92
N PRO A 219 -4.24 17.79 1.61
CA PRO A 219 -4.83 16.69 2.35
C PRO A 219 -3.93 15.44 2.22
N VAL A 220 -3.52 14.85 3.36
CA VAL A 220 -2.70 13.64 3.40
C VAL A 220 -3.39 12.59 4.24
N ALA A 221 -3.46 11.36 3.76
CA ALA A 221 -4.01 10.22 4.46
C ALA A 221 -3.02 9.05 4.47
N PHE A 222 -3.12 8.19 5.49
CA PHE A 222 -2.26 7.03 5.66
C PHE A 222 -3.11 5.76 5.75
N SER A 223 -2.69 4.72 5.04
CA SER A 223 -3.37 3.42 4.96
C SER A 223 -2.37 2.26 4.98
N GLY A 224 -2.87 1.04 5.14
CA GLY A 224 -2.08 -0.18 5.18
C GLY A 224 -1.77 -0.65 6.59
N GLY A 225 -1.41 -1.94 6.71
CA GLY A 225 -1.24 -2.63 7.99
C GLY A 225 -0.20 -2.01 8.91
N LEU A 226 0.86 -1.41 8.36
CA LEU A 226 1.92 -0.77 9.14
C LEU A 226 1.56 0.65 9.60
N LEU A 227 0.59 1.29 8.93
CA LEU A 227 0.17 2.67 9.20
C LEU A 227 -1.18 2.75 9.94
N GLN A 228 -1.56 1.69 10.63
CA GLN A 228 -2.75 1.68 11.47
C GLN A 228 -2.66 2.76 12.56
N LYS A 229 -3.83 3.30 12.93
CA LYS A 229 -3.92 4.33 13.97
C LYS A 229 -3.29 3.84 15.28
N GLY A 230 -2.36 4.62 15.80
CA GLY A 230 -1.63 4.29 17.04
C GLY A 230 -0.30 3.56 16.84
N SER A 231 0.00 3.01 15.64
CA SER A 231 1.30 2.36 15.40
C SER A 231 2.46 3.35 15.55
N LEU A 232 3.62 2.85 15.99
CA LEU A 232 4.81 3.69 16.18
C LEU A 232 5.31 4.26 14.86
N LEU A 233 5.28 3.47 13.78
CA LEU A 233 5.69 3.94 12.45
C LEU A 233 4.78 5.09 11.98
N ARG A 234 3.46 4.96 12.14
CA ARG A 234 2.52 6.02 11.80
C ARG A 234 2.79 7.30 12.59
N LYS A 235 3.02 7.22 13.89
CA LYS A 235 3.34 8.39 14.72
C LYS A 235 4.59 9.12 14.22
N LYS A 236 5.64 8.36 13.89
CA LYS A 236 6.87 8.91 13.32
C LYS A 236 6.60 9.57 11.95
N LEU A 237 5.86 8.88 11.08
CA LEU A 237 5.50 9.39 9.75
C LEU A 237 4.69 10.69 9.84
N GLU A 238 3.67 10.74 10.71
CA GLU A 238 2.86 11.95 10.93
C GLU A 238 3.71 13.14 11.39
N GLN A 239 4.61 12.91 12.36
CA GLN A 239 5.51 13.96 12.85
C GLN A 239 6.43 14.48 11.74
N ARG A 240 7.05 13.56 10.99
CA ARG A 240 7.97 13.91 9.90
C ARG A 240 7.26 14.59 8.74
N THR A 241 6.06 14.13 8.39
CA THR A 241 5.25 14.76 7.33
C THR A 241 4.94 16.22 7.68
N ARG A 242 4.52 16.53 8.92
CA ARG A 242 4.28 17.91 9.35
C ARG A 242 5.53 18.80 9.28
N SER A 243 6.71 18.23 9.53
CA SER A 243 7.97 18.97 9.48
C SER A 243 8.47 19.20 8.04
N ALA A 244 8.33 18.19 7.18
CA ALA A 244 8.88 18.22 5.81
C ALA A 244 7.93 18.82 4.78
N VAL A 245 6.61 18.77 5.03
CA VAL A 245 5.55 19.31 4.19
C VAL A 245 4.65 20.20 5.05
N PRO A 246 5.01 21.47 5.23
CA PRO A 246 4.30 22.35 6.17
C PRO A 246 2.83 22.56 5.88
N GLY A 247 2.41 22.41 4.61
CA GLY A 247 1.00 22.48 4.19
C GLY A 247 0.19 21.22 4.40
N ALA A 248 0.80 20.11 4.88
CA ALA A 248 0.12 18.83 5.02
C ALA A 248 -1.01 18.87 6.06
N GLN A 249 -2.21 18.53 5.61
CA GLN A 249 -3.43 18.37 6.41
C GLN A 249 -3.69 16.88 6.64
N ILE A 250 -3.12 16.30 7.70
CA ILE A 250 -3.23 14.86 7.95
C ILE A 250 -4.66 14.51 8.35
N LYS A 251 -5.33 13.68 7.55
CA LYS A 251 -6.69 13.21 7.77
C LYS A 251 -6.68 11.93 8.62
N SER A 252 -7.46 11.94 9.69
CA SER A 252 -7.71 10.74 10.53
C SER A 252 -9.01 10.05 10.09
N VAL A 253 -9.06 9.63 8.82
CA VAL A 253 -10.20 8.90 8.26
C VAL A 253 -9.91 7.42 8.23
N GLU A 254 -10.94 6.60 8.39
CA GLU A 254 -10.88 5.18 8.10
C GLU A 254 -11.03 4.99 6.59
N ILE A 255 -10.06 4.35 5.98
CA ILE A 255 -10.03 4.13 4.53
C ILE A 255 -10.51 2.72 4.25
N ILE A 256 -11.59 2.62 3.50
CA ILE A 256 -12.20 1.38 3.04
C ILE A 256 -12.15 1.40 1.50
N PRO A 257 -11.14 0.82 0.85
CA PRO A 257 -10.97 0.92 -0.60
C PRO A 257 -12.20 0.49 -1.40
N ALA A 258 -12.88 -0.58 -0.98
CA ALA A 258 -14.13 -1.04 -1.62
C ALA A 258 -15.22 0.05 -1.62
N ARG A 259 -15.34 0.87 -0.55
CA ARG A 259 -16.25 2.01 -0.51
C ARG A 259 -15.87 3.08 -1.53
N GLY A 260 -14.55 3.30 -1.74
CA GLY A 260 -14.05 4.20 -2.78
C GLY A 260 -14.40 3.73 -4.19
N ALA A 261 -14.30 2.42 -4.45
CA ALA A 261 -14.70 1.81 -5.72
C ALA A 261 -16.22 2.01 -5.98
N VAL A 262 -17.06 1.69 -5.00
CA VAL A 262 -18.53 1.88 -5.09
C VAL A 262 -18.89 3.34 -5.34
N ARG A 263 -18.29 4.28 -4.62
CA ARG A 263 -18.53 5.72 -4.84
C ARG A 263 -18.10 6.17 -6.22
N SER A 264 -17.00 5.65 -6.73
CA SER A 264 -16.51 5.96 -8.08
C SER A 264 -17.45 5.43 -9.15
N ALA A 265 -17.97 4.21 -9.00
CA ALA A 265 -18.99 3.64 -9.87
C ALA A 265 -20.28 4.48 -9.87
N LEU A 266 -20.81 4.79 -8.69
CA LEU A 266 -22.04 5.57 -8.56
C LEU A 266 -21.96 6.98 -9.14
N ARG A 267 -20.79 7.61 -9.11
CA ARG A 267 -20.57 8.92 -9.74
C ARG A 267 -20.64 8.82 -11.26
N ARG A 268 -20.06 7.77 -11.84
CA ARG A 268 -20.07 7.57 -13.30
C ARG A 268 -21.47 7.27 -13.83
N ILE A 269 -22.20 6.38 -13.16
CA ILE A 269 -23.60 6.07 -13.55
C ILE A 269 -24.50 7.33 -13.47
N ARG A 270 -24.25 8.25 -12.51
CA ARG A 270 -25.04 9.48 -12.34
C ARG A 270 -24.68 10.64 -13.27
N LEU A 271 -23.48 10.62 -13.85
CA LEU A 271 -23.06 11.60 -14.85
C LEU A 271 -23.49 11.02 -16.21
N PRO A 272 -24.44 11.65 -16.93
CA PRO A 272 -24.74 11.22 -18.29
C PRO A 272 -23.45 11.30 -19.10
N SER A 273 -23.17 10.24 -19.88
CA SER A 273 -22.08 10.24 -20.85
C SER A 273 -22.18 11.54 -21.65
N ALA A 274 -21.13 12.38 -21.63
CA ALA A 274 -21.06 13.54 -22.51
C ALA A 274 -21.18 13.03 -23.96
N PRO A 275 -22.01 13.66 -24.80
CA PRO A 275 -22.21 13.25 -26.18
C PRO A 275 -20.93 13.31 -27.01
#